data_31534ec39eed33466545d9d0bb3a6c6b
#
_entry.id   31534ec39eed33466545d9d0bb3a6c6b
#
_cell.length_a   1.000
_cell.length_b   1.000
_cell.length_c   1.000
_cell.angle_alpha   90.00
_cell.angle_beta   90.00
_cell.angle_gamma   90.00
#
_symmetry.space_group_name_H-M   'P 1'
#
loop_
_entity.id
_entity.type
_entity.pdbx_description
1 polymer ?
#
loop_
_entity_poly.entity_id
_entity_poly.type
_entity_poly.pdbx_seq_one_letter_code
_entity_poly.pdbx_strand_id
1 'polypeptide(L)'
;MKKLLAIVVLGLLWSNSSYSFVMQDLIETLEETKKPKSIEVAETLKSINAKEKSYDLIIRKANLNLEDAKNIANAISRVEKNNGPKLHTLSMSFNQELKDEGVIAILNQIPKTTSVIAFVECGITDKAGQAIIDWATKTNNLDGIYIEGNTFSKSMETKFAKLRTDNPQLTVLSEWASEEFKEMVKKSFN
;
A
#
# COMPACT_ATOMS: atom_id res chain seq x y z
N MET A 1 -34.40 -26.15 21.95
CA MET A 1 -33.60 -26.28 20.73
C MET A 1 -33.77 -25.12 19.74
N LYS A 2 -34.97 -24.60 19.45
CA LYS A 2 -35.18 -23.48 18.50
C LYS A 2 -34.50 -22.16 18.88
N LYS A 3 -34.35 -21.81 20.18
CA LYS A 3 -33.69 -20.57 20.63
C LYS A 3 -32.18 -20.59 20.47
N LEU A 4 -31.52 -21.76 20.55
CA LEU A 4 -30.05 -21.87 20.36
C LEU A 4 -29.68 -21.68 18.88
N LEU A 5 -30.54 -22.15 17.94
CA LEU A 5 -30.30 -21.99 16.50
C LEU A 5 -30.37 -20.53 16.07
N ALA A 6 -31.27 -19.75 16.65
CA ALA A 6 -31.39 -18.31 16.36
C ALA A 6 -30.17 -17.50 16.81
N ILE A 7 -29.55 -17.85 17.94
CA ILE A 7 -28.34 -17.18 18.43
C ILE A 7 -27.13 -17.48 17.53
N VAL A 8 -27.00 -18.71 17.04
CA VAL A 8 -25.92 -19.10 16.13
C VAL A 8 -26.06 -18.42 14.76
N VAL A 9 -27.28 -18.32 14.23
CA VAL A 9 -27.54 -17.64 12.94
C VAL A 9 -27.30 -16.12 13.06
N LEU A 10 -27.75 -15.49 14.15
CA LEU A 10 -27.46 -14.06 14.41
C LEU A 10 -25.95 -13.79 14.59
N GLY A 11 -25.23 -14.66 15.29
CA GLY A 11 -23.77 -14.55 15.45
C GLY A 11 -23.00 -14.65 14.14
N LEU A 12 -23.43 -15.53 13.22
CA LEU A 12 -22.81 -15.67 11.90
C LEU A 12 -23.12 -14.49 10.98
N LEU A 13 -24.29 -13.90 11.07
CA LEU A 13 -24.67 -12.69 10.31
C LEU A 13 -23.89 -11.45 10.84
N TRP A 14 -23.64 -11.37 12.13
CA TRP A 14 -22.86 -10.27 12.72
C TRP A 14 -21.37 -10.35 12.37
N SER A 15 -20.77 -11.54 12.27
CA SER A 15 -19.36 -11.68 11.89
C SER A 15 -19.11 -11.29 10.43
N ASN A 16 -20.04 -11.55 9.51
CA ASN A 16 -19.93 -11.14 8.12
C ASN A 16 -20.19 -9.63 7.92
N SER A 17 -21.08 -9.03 8.71
CA SER A 17 -21.38 -7.61 8.60
C SER A 17 -20.25 -6.73 9.17
N SER A 18 -19.52 -7.18 10.20
CA SER A 18 -18.42 -6.41 10.78
C SER A 18 -17.21 -6.30 9.84
N TYR A 19 -16.86 -7.37 9.12
CA TYR A 19 -15.78 -7.35 8.14
C TYR A 19 -16.07 -6.43 6.96
N SER A 20 -17.28 -6.56 6.38
CA SER A 20 -17.75 -5.68 5.30
C SER A 20 -17.69 -4.21 5.74
N PHE A 21 -18.07 -3.91 6.96
CA PHE A 21 -18.06 -2.56 7.52
C PHE A 21 -16.64 -2.00 7.67
N VAL A 22 -15.66 -2.80 8.10
CA VAL A 22 -14.27 -2.34 8.31
C VAL A 22 -13.58 -1.97 7.00
N MET A 23 -13.80 -2.72 5.90
CA MET A 23 -13.24 -2.42 4.59
C MET A 23 -14.02 -1.35 3.82
N GLN A 24 -15.28 -1.12 4.20
CA GLN A 24 -16.17 -0.20 3.50
C GLN A 24 -15.62 1.22 3.44
N ASP A 25 -15.03 1.70 4.51
CA ASP A 25 -14.43 3.04 4.58
C ASP A 25 -13.23 3.20 3.60
N LEU A 26 -12.40 2.17 3.44
CA LEU A 26 -11.33 2.19 2.44
C LEU A 26 -11.91 2.15 1.01
N ILE A 27 -12.92 1.33 0.78
CA ILE A 27 -13.60 1.21 -0.52
C ILE A 27 -14.21 2.56 -0.90
N GLU A 28 -15.00 3.19 -0.02
CA GLU A 28 -15.61 4.50 -0.24
C GLU A 28 -14.56 5.59 -0.48
N THR A 29 -13.46 5.59 0.30
CA THR A 29 -12.35 6.52 0.10
C THR A 29 -11.74 6.41 -1.30
N LEU A 30 -11.59 5.19 -1.82
CA LEU A 30 -11.07 4.97 -3.18
C LEU A 30 -12.06 5.46 -4.25
N GLU A 31 -13.35 5.24 -4.07
CA GLU A 31 -14.40 5.72 -4.97
C GLU A 31 -14.49 7.26 -4.97
N GLU A 32 -14.36 7.88 -3.80
CA GLU A 32 -14.38 9.34 -3.64
C GLU A 32 -13.25 10.06 -4.38
N THR A 33 -12.13 9.39 -4.67
CA THR A 33 -11.08 9.96 -5.55
C THR A 33 -11.61 10.27 -6.96
N LYS A 34 -12.69 9.62 -7.40
CA LYS A 34 -13.27 9.68 -8.76
C LYS A 34 -12.29 9.33 -9.88
N LYS A 35 -11.22 8.61 -9.54
CA LYS A 35 -10.18 8.18 -10.47
C LYS A 35 -10.44 6.76 -10.94
N PRO A 36 -10.48 6.48 -12.25
CA PRO A 36 -10.89 5.18 -12.77
C PRO A 36 -10.11 3.99 -12.15
N LYS A 37 -8.79 4.13 -12.00
CA LYS A 37 -7.97 3.08 -11.40
C LYS A 37 -8.24 2.87 -9.91
N SER A 38 -8.55 3.90 -9.16
CA SER A 38 -8.93 3.76 -7.74
C SER A 38 -10.28 3.07 -7.61
N ILE A 39 -11.25 3.39 -8.48
CA ILE A 39 -12.57 2.74 -8.52
C ILE A 39 -12.43 1.25 -8.88
N GLU A 40 -11.59 0.90 -9.86
CA GLU A 40 -11.28 -0.50 -10.22
C GLU A 40 -10.74 -1.29 -9.00
N VAL A 41 -9.84 -0.67 -8.24
CA VAL A 41 -9.31 -1.27 -7.01
C VAL A 41 -10.39 -1.39 -5.93
N ALA A 42 -11.26 -0.39 -5.77
CA ALA A 42 -12.39 -0.45 -4.85
C ALA A 42 -13.32 -1.65 -5.17
N GLU A 43 -13.64 -1.88 -6.46
CA GLU A 43 -14.43 -3.03 -6.89
C GLU A 43 -13.73 -4.37 -6.59
N THR A 44 -12.40 -4.41 -6.76
CA THR A 44 -11.62 -5.59 -6.37
C THR A 44 -11.71 -5.87 -4.87
N LEU A 45 -11.58 -4.83 -4.03
CA LEU A 45 -11.69 -4.96 -2.58
C LEU A 45 -13.08 -5.44 -2.13
N LYS A 46 -14.17 -5.05 -2.82
CA LYS A 46 -15.53 -5.55 -2.55
C LYS A 46 -15.66 -7.06 -2.73
N SER A 47 -14.84 -7.66 -3.59
CA SER A 47 -14.84 -9.10 -3.86
C SER A 47 -14.02 -9.92 -2.86
N ILE A 48 -13.23 -9.28 -1.99
CA ILE A 48 -12.42 -9.98 -1.00
C ILE A 48 -13.30 -10.70 0.00
N ASN A 49 -13.00 -12.00 0.21
CA ASN A 49 -13.74 -12.81 1.16
C ASN A 49 -13.52 -12.31 2.60
N ALA A 50 -14.60 -12.25 3.38
CA ALA A 50 -14.57 -11.88 4.80
C ALA A 50 -13.64 -12.74 5.68
N LYS A 51 -13.15 -13.88 5.19
CA LYS A 51 -12.20 -14.76 5.88
C LYS A 51 -10.74 -14.45 5.56
N GLU A 52 -10.48 -13.58 4.58
CA GLU A 52 -9.12 -13.21 4.23
C GLU A 52 -8.45 -12.46 5.39
N LYS A 53 -7.22 -12.87 5.69
CA LYS A 53 -6.45 -12.29 6.80
C LYS A 53 -5.62 -11.09 6.36
N SER A 54 -5.42 -10.93 5.05
CA SER A 54 -4.61 -9.86 4.46
C SER A 54 -5.19 -9.43 3.12
N TYR A 55 -4.80 -8.24 2.67
CA TYR A 55 -5.13 -7.70 1.36
C TYR A 55 -3.94 -6.97 0.74
N ASP A 56 -3.95 -6.89 -0.58
CA ASP A 56 -3.03 -6.08 -1.37
C ASP A 56 -3.76 -4.83 -1.87
N LEU A 57 -3.12 -3.67 -1.76
CA LEU A 57 -3.64 -2.41 -2.27
C LEU A 57 -2.73 -1.91 -3.39
N ILE A 58 -3.13 -2.15 -4.64
CA ILE A 58 -2.33 -1.88 -5.83
C ILE A 58 -3.03 -0.81 -6.68
N ILE A 59 -2.66 0.46 -6.49
CA ILE A 59 -3.25 1.65 -7.15
C ILE A 59 -2.21 2.30 -8.04
N ARG A 60 -1.93 1.70 -9.18
CA ARG A 60 -0.93 2.18 -10.14
C ARG A 60 -1.56 3.08 -11.19
N LYS A 61 -0.83 4.11 -11.67
CA LYS A 61 -1.26 5.02 -12.76
C LYS A 61 -2.63 5.65 -12.50
N ALA A 62 -2.93 5.99 -11.26
CA ALA A 62 -4.23 6.56 -10.88
C ALA A 62 -4.21 8.09 -10.81
N ASN A 63 -3.09 8.74 -11.11
CA ASN A 63 -2.89 10.19 -10.95
C ASN A 63 -3.20 10.67 -9.52
N LEU A 64 -2.83 9.86 -8.52
CA LEU A 64 -3.00 10.22 -7.10
C LEU A 64 -2.16 11.44 -6.77
N ASN A 65 -2.74 12.35 -6.00
CA ASN A 65 -2.07 13.53 -5.44
C ASN A 65 -1.92 13.42 -3.92
N LEU A 66 -1.41 14.47 -3.28
CA LEU A 66 -1.21 14.51 -1.83
C LEU A 66 -2.50 14.31 -1.03
N GLU A 67 -3.63 14.87 -1.47
CA GLU A 67 -4.90 14.74 -0.76
C GLU A 67 -5.43 13.31 -0.83
N ASP A 68 -5.40 12.70 -2.02
CA ASP A 68 -5.74 11.29 -2.19
C ASP A 68 -4.85 10.40 -1.29
N ALA A 69 -3.54 10.67 -1.27
CA ALA A 69 -2.58 9.93 -0.44
C ALA A 69 -2.95 9.97 1.04
N LYS A 70 -3.28 11.15 1.56
CA LYS A 70 -3.70 11.33 2.96
C LYS A 70 -4.99 10.59 3.28
N ASN A 71 -5.99 10.71 2.42
CA ASN A 71 -7.30 10.10 2.63
C ASN A 71 -7.19 8.56 2.61
N ILE A 72 -6.51 8.00 1.61
CA ILE A 72 -6.27 6.56 1.50
C ILE A 72 -5.44 6.04 2.68
N ALA A 73 -4.36 6.74 3.07
CA ALA A 73 -3.53 6.35 4.21
C ALA A 73 -4.31 6.34 5.53
N ASN A 74 -5.19 7.33 5.75
CA ASN A 74 -6.08 7.38 6.90
C ASN A 74 -7.09 6.22 6.90
N ALA A 75 -7.66 5.87 5.74
CA ALA A 75 -8.57 4.75 5.61
C ALA A 75 -7.86 3.42 5.91
N ILE A 76 -6.65 3.19 5.39
CA ILE A 76 -5.80 2.03 5.74
C ILE A 76 -5.58 1.96 7.25
N SER A 77 -5.22 3.07 7.89
CA SER A 77 -5.02 3.14 9.35
C SER A 77 -6.29 2.76 10.12
N ARG A 78 -7.48 3.14 9.64
CA ARG A 78 -8.76 2.76 10.25
C ARG A 78 -9.06 1.27 10.10
N VAL A 79 -8.76 0.66 8.93
CA VAL A 79 -8.87 -0.79 8.75
C VAL A 79 -8.05 -1.53 9.81
N GLU A 80 -6.79 -1.15 10.00
CA GLU A 80 -5.90 -1.76 11.00
C GLU A 80 -6.44 -1.57 12.43
N LYS A 81 -6.82 -0.35 12.81
CA LYS A 81 -7.34 -0.03 14.15
C LYS A 81 -8.64 -0.77 14.50
N ASN A 82 -9.43 -1.11 13.51
CA ASN A 82 -10.68 -1.86 13.66
C ASN A 82 -10.49 -3.37 13.52
N ASN A 83 -9.25 -3.88 13.63
CA ASN A 83 -8.91 -5.29 13.51
C ASN A 83 -9.35 -5.91 12.17
N GLY A 84 -9.30 -5.13 11.09
CA GLY A 84 -9.52 -5.61 9.74
C GLY A 84 -8.38 -6.49 9.22
N PRO A 85 -8.46 -6.93 7.96
CA PRO A 85 -7.37 -7.67 7.32
C PRO A 85 -6.11 -6.83 7.28
N LYS A 86 -4.95 -7.49 7.34
CA LYS A 86 -3.67 -6.80 7.32
C LYS A 86 -3.30 -6.36 5.91
N LEU A 87 -2.80 -5.15 5.76
CA LEU A 87 -2.19 -4.71 4.51
C LEU A 87 -0.88 -5.50 4.30
N HIS A 88 -0.84 -6.34 3.27
CA HIS A 88 0.34 -7.10 2.90
C HIS A 88 1.21 -6.33 1.90
N THR A 89 0.63 -5.91 0.77
CA THR A 89 1.31 -5.13 -0.26
C THR A 89 0.65 -3.76 -0.43
N LEU A 90 1.44 -2.70 -0.43
CA LEU A 90 1.03 -1.39 -0.89
C LEU A 90 1.82 -1.00 -2.13
N SER A 91 1.16 -0.82 -3.29
CA SER A 91 1.76 -0.28 -4.49
C SER A 91 0.99 0.94 -4.97
N MET A 92 1.63 2.10 -4.95
CA MET A 92 1.12 3.35 -5.54
C MET A 92 2.03 3.85 -6.68
N SER A 93 2.68 2.93 -7.38
CA SER A 93 3.63 3.22 -8.44
C SER A 93 3.01 4.00 -9.60
N PHE A 94 3.81 4.80 -10.30
CA PHE A 94 3.43 5.62 -11.45
C PHE A 94 2.39 6.71 -11.11
N ASN A 95 2.43 7.24 -9.90
CA ASN A 95 1.63 8.39 -9.47
C ASN A 95 2.56 9.57 -9.18
N GLN A 96 3.05 10.24 -10.22
CA GLN A 96 4.09 11.28 -10.14
C GLN A 96 3.71 12.48 -9.26
N GLU A 97 2.41 12.76 -9.10
CA GLU A 97 1.92 13.86 -8.27
C GLU A 97 1.89 13.53 -6.76
N LEU A 98 2.22 12.29 -6.36
CA LEU A 98 2.41 11.95 -4.94
C LEU A 98 3.57 12.74 -4.34
N LYS A 99 4.71 12.77 -5.04
CA LYS A 99 5.92 13.45 -4.58
C LYS A 99 6.32 13.02 -3.16
N ASP A 100 7.28 13.71 -2.57
CA ASP A 100 7.76 13.41 -1.23
C ASP A 100 6.66 13.48 -0.18
N GLU A 101 5.84 14.52 -0.23
CA GLU A 101 4.80 14.79 0.76
C GLU A 101 3.73 13.69 0.78
N GLY A 102 3.33 13.19 -0.38
CA GLY A 102 2.35 12.11 -0.50
C GLY A 102 2.89 10.80 0.06
N VAL A 103 4.11 10.43 -0.31
CA VAL A 103 4.74 9.19 0.19
C VAL A 103 4.99 9.27 1.70
N ILE A 104 5.45 10.41 2.23
CA ILE A 104 5.65 10.60 3.67
C ILE A 104 4.30 10.51 4.42
N ALA A 105 3.23 11.10 3.88
CA ALA A 105 1.91 11.01 4.49
C ALA A 105 1.42 9.55 4.58
N ILE A 106 1.66 8.74 3.54
CA ILE A 106 1.36 7.31 3.52
C ILE A 106 2.17 6.56 4.58
N LEU A 107 3.49 6.71 4.60
CA LEU A 107 4.39 6.00 5.52
C LEU A 107 4.10 6.29 7.00
N ASN A 108 3.55 7.47 7.30
CA ASN A 108 3.16 7.85 8.66
C ASN A 108 1.91 7.12 9.17
N GLN A 109 1.10 6.54 8.28
CA GLN A 109 -0.19 5.94 8.63
C GLN A 109 -0.24 4.42 8.38
N ILE A 110 0.52 3.89 7.42
CA ILE A 110 0.45 2.48 7.09
C ILE A 110 1.04 1.60 8.20
N PRO A 111 0.48 0.39 8.40
CA PRO A 111 0.93 -0.53 9.44
C PRO A 111 2.39 -0.94 9.27
N LYS A 112 3.10 -1.13 10.38
CA LYS A 112 4.46 -1.69 10.41
C LYS A 112 4.49 -3.21 10.15
N THR A 113 3.33 -3.79 9.89
CA THR A 113 3.17 -5.19 9.46
C THR A 113 3.09 -5.35 7.95
N THR A 114 3.12 -4.24 7.18
CA THR A 114 3.13 -4.27 5.71
C THR A 114 4.43 -4.88 5.20
N SER A 115 4.32 -5.91 4.36
CA SER A 115 5.50 -6.66 3.87
C SER A 115 6.12 -6.05 2.61
N VAL A 116 5.35 -5.38 1.78
CA VAL A 116 5.85 -4.81 0.52
C VAL A 116 5.34 -3.39 0.31
N ILE A 117 6.24 -2.47 -0.04
CA ILE A 117 5.89 -1.13 -0.50
C ILE A 117 6.48 -0.85 -1.87
N ALA A 118 5.72 -0.18 -2.74
CA ALA A 118 6.16 0.19 -4.07
C ALA A 118 5.70 1.62 -4.44
N PHE A 119 6.68 2.48 -4.72
CA PHE A 119 6.51 3.87 -5.14
C PHE A 119 7.39 4.18 -6.37
N VAL A 120 7.35 3.27 -7.37
CA VAL A 120 8.09 3.40 -8.62
C VAL A 120 7.57 4.62 -9.40
N GLU A 121 8.45 5.47 -9.92
CA GLU A 121 8.09 6.68 -10.69
C GLU A 121 7.01 7.55 -10.00
N CYS A 122 7.19 7.85 -8.72
CA CYS A 122 6.28 8.70 -7.93
C CYS A 122 6.77 10.15 -7.75
N GLY A 123 7.85 10.55 -8.43
CA GLY A 123 8.40 11.91 -8.34
C GLY A 123 9.02 12.22 -6.98
N ILE A 124 9.54 11.21 -6.28
CA ILE A 124 10.16 11.36 -4.95
C ILE A 124 11.66 11.59 -5.02
N THR A 125 12.18 12.23 -3.99
CA THR A 125 13.57 12.62 -3.81
C THR A 125 14.16 12.05 -2.51
N ASP A 126 15.34 12.48 -2.14
CA ASP A 126 16.01 12.10 -0.89
C ASP A 126 15.16 12.31 0.36
N LYS A 127 14.23 13.27 0.34
CA LYS A 127 13.35 13.54 1.48
C LYS A 127 12.43 12.35 1.78
N ALA A 128 11.74 11.83 0.76
CA ALA A 128 10.95 10.61 0.93
C ALA A 128 11.85 9.37 1.05
N GLY A 129 13.00 9.35 0.38
CA GLY A 129 14.00 8.30 0.51
C GLY A 129 14.42 8.07 1.96
N GLN A 130 14.70 9.14 2.72
CA GLN A 130 15.03 9.05 4.14
C GLN A 130 13.83 8.54 4.96
N ALA A 131 12.62 9.02 4.68
CA ALA A 131 11.42 8.56 5.35
C ALA A 131 11.14 7.05 5.10
N ILE A 132 11.41 6.55 3.89
CA ILE A 132 11.33 5.12 3.56
C ILE A 132 12.31 4.31 4.41
N ILE A 133 13.56 4.74 4.52
CA ILE A 133 14.58 4.08 5.35
C ILE A 133 14.16 4.08 6.82
N ASP A 134 13.71 5.22 7.34
CA ASP A 134 13.26 5.37 8.73
C ASP A 134 12.02 4.52 9.03
N TRP A 135 11.15 4.33 8.05
CA TRP A 135 9.99 3.46 8.17
C TRP A 135 10.41 1.98 8.12
N ALA A 136 11.27 1.61 7.17
CA ALA A 136 11.75 0.24 6.97
C ALA A 136 12.47 -0.29 8.20
N THR A 137 13.32 0.52 8.86
CA THR A 137 14.04 0.13 10.08
C THR A 137 13.15 -0.13 11.30
N LYS A 138 11.88 0.29 11.24
CA LYS A 138 10.86 0.09 12.30
C LYS A 138 9.82 -0.93 11.90
N THR A 139 9.97 -1.57 10.73
CA THR A 139 9.01 -2.51 10.17
C THR A 139 9.54 -3.93 10.32
N ASN A 140 8.73 -4.81 10.88
CA ASN A 140 9.07 -6.22 11.01
C ASN A 140 8.58 -6.98 9.77
N ASN A 141 9.36 -7.96 9.30
CA ASN A 141 9.01 -8.83 8.17
C ASN A 141 8.76 -8.05 6.86
N LEU A 142 9.60 -7.05 6.59
CA LEU A 142 9.58 -6.33 5.33
C LEU A 142 10.33 -7.14 4.26
N ASP A 143 9.64 -7.49 3.18
CA ASP A 143 10.14 -8.33 2.09
C ASP A 143 10.62 -7.49 0.89
N GLY A 144 9.98 -6.34 0.63
CA GLY A 144 10.29 -5.56 -0.56
C GLY A 144 10.04 -4.05 -0.47
N ILE A 145 10.97 -3.29 -1.05
CA ILE A 145 10.90 -1.84 -1.31
C ILE A 145 11.23 -1.64 -2.78
N TYR A 146 10.27 -1.12 -3.55
CA TYR A 146 10.39 -0.86 -4.99
C TYR A 146 10.18 0.64 -5.24
N ILE A 147 11.25 1.34 -5.61
CA ILE A 147 11.29 2.81 -5.73
C ILE A 147 12.06 3.29 -6.95
N GLU A 148 12.18 2.44 -7.96
CA GLU A 148 12.89 2.75 -9.20
C GLU A 148 12.27 3.94 -9.94
N GLY A 149 13.06 4.63 -10.73
CA GLY A 149 12.61 5.74 -11.57
C GLY A 149 12.31 7.04 -10.83
N ASN A 150 12.78 7.17 -9.59
CA ASN A 150 12.72 8.40 -8.81
C ASN A 150 14.06 9.16 -8.86
N THR A 151 14.13 10.33 -8.21
CA THR A 151 15.31 11.20 -8.26
C THR A 151 16.06 11.18 -6.94
N PHE A 152 16.94 10.21 -6.77
CA PHE A 152 17.78 10.10 -5.58
C PHE A 152 19.19 10.57 -5.85
N SER A 153 19.81 11.19 -4.84
CA SER A 153 21.24 11.50 -4.87
C SER A 153 22.07 10.23 -4.69
N LYS A 154 23.33 10.26 -5.13
CA LYS A 154 24.28 9.17 -4.90
C LYS A 154 24.45 8.83 -3.41
N SER A 155 24.32 9.81 -2.53
CA SER A 155 24.34 9.60 -1.08
C SER A 155 23.13 8.76 -0.62
N MET A 156 21.94 9.03 -1.16
CA MET A 156 20.72 8.28 -0.84
C MET A 156 20.79 6.85 -1.40
N GLU A 157 21.27 6.68 -2.64
CA GLU A 157 21.51 5.35 -3.22
C GLU A 157 22.45 4.50 -2.36
N THR A 158 23.51 5.12 -1.81
CA THR A 158 24.43 4.46 -0.86
C THR A 158 23.70 4.00 0.40
N LYS A 159 22.75 4.80 0.93
CA LYS A 159 21.93 4.42 2.08
C LYS A 159 21.01 3.25 1.78
N PHE A 160 20.38 3.22 0.59
CA PHE A 160 19.57 2.09 0.16
C PHE A 160 20.41 0.82 -0.01
N ALA A 161 21.60 0.93 -0.61
CA ALA A 161 22.52 -0.20 -0.71
C ALA A 161 22.92 -0.73 0.67
N LYS A 162 23.18 0.16 1.64
CA LYS A 162 23.47 -0.23 3.03
C LYS A 162 22.25 -0.92 3.68
N LEU A 163 21.05 -0.38 3.51
CA LEU A 163 19.81 -1.00 4.04
C LEU A 163 19.65 -2.44 3.53
N ARG A 164 19.91 -2.68 2.24
CA ARG A 164 19.90 -4.02 1.64
C ARG A 164 20.99 -4.92 2.21
N THR A 165 22.21 -4.41 2.39
CA THR A 165 23.33 -5.19 2.94
C THR A 165 23.07 -5.59 4.39
N ASP A 166 22.53 -4.68 5.19
CA ASP A 166 22.21 -4.92 6.60
C ASP A 166 21.01 -5.88 6.77
N ASN A 167 20.20 -6.05 5.73
CA ASN A 167 18.98 -6.87 5.74
C ASN A 167 18.94 -7.79 4.50
N PRO A 168 19.69 -8.92 4.48
CA PRO A 168 19.83 -9.77 3.28
C PRO A 168 18.52 -10.40 2.77
N GLN A 169 17.47 -10.46 3.58
CA GLN A 169 16.15 -10.94 3.18
C GLN A 169 15.30 -9.87 2.51
N LEU A 170 15.68 -8.58 2.68
CA LEU A 170 14.94 -7.46 2.12
C LEU A 170 15.38 -7.17 0.68
N THR A 171 14.44 -7.20 -0.24
CA THR A 171 14.66 -6.69 -1.60
C THR A 171 14.50 -5.16 -1.60
N VAL A 172 15.53 -4.43 -2.04
CA VAL A 172 15.46 -2.97 -2.25
C VAL A 172 15.88 -2.67 -3.68
N LEU A 173 14.95 -2.20 -4.49
CA LEU A 173 15.19 -1.76 -5.87
C LEU A 173 14.97 -0.24 -5.95
N SER A 174 16.06 0.52 -6.11
CA SER A 174 16.04 1.98 -6.26
C SER A 174 16.40 2.43 -7.68
N GLU A 175 17.03 1.56 -8.45
CA GLU A 175 17.43 1.81 -9.84
C GLU A 175 16.85 0.74 -10.77
N TRP A 176 16.58 1.10 -12.02
CA TRP A 176 16.18 0.16 -13.05
C TRP A 176 17.33 -0.80 -13.40
N ALA A 177 17.02 -2.09 -13.50
CA ALA A 177 18.01 -3.10 -13.85
C ALA A 177 18.56 -2.89 -15.30
N SER A 178 17.71 -2.42 -16.22
CA SER A 178 18.08 -1.97 -17.56
C SER A 178 16.96 -1.11 -18.16
N GLU A 179 17.26 -0.39 -19.26
CA GLU A 179 16.22 0.38 -19.99
C GLU A 179 15.19 -0.56 -20.63
N GLU A 180 15.60 -1.74 -21.13
CA GLU A 180 14.67 -2.74 -21.68
C GLU A 180 13.69 -3.22 -20.59
N PHE A 181 14.18 -3.49 -19.39
CA PHE A 181 13.33 -3.90 -18.26
C PHE A 181 12.36 -2.80 -17.87
N LYS A 182 12.81 -1.56 -17.80
CA LYS A 182 11.98 -0.38 -17.54
C LYS A 182 10.84 -0.26 -18.56
N GLU A 183 11.15 -0.34 -19.85
CA GLU A 183 10.14 -0.26 -20.91
C GLU A 183 9.17 -1.45 -20.86
N MET A 184 9.63 -2.64 -20.55
CA MET A 184 8.78 -3.82 -20.35
C MET A 184 7.79 -3.60 -19.21
N VAL A 185 8.27 -3.13 -18.07
CA VAL A 185 7.44 -2.83 -16.89
C VAL A 185 6.40 -1.77 -17.23
N LYS A 186 6.80 -0.66 -17.89
CA LYS A 186 5.87 0.41 -18.32
C LYS A 186 4.76 -0.10 -19.24
N LYS A 187 5.08 -0.99 -20.17
CA LYS A 187 4.12 -1.58 -21.10
C LYS A 187 3.15 -2.55 -20.43
N SER A 188 3.59 -3.31 -19.42
CA SER A 188 2.76 -4.29 -18.73
C SER A 188 1.60 -3.67 -17.93
N PHE A 189 1.62 -2.34 -17.73
CA PHE A 189 0.60 -1.60 -16.99
C PHE A 189 -0.26 -0.67 -17.89
N ASN A 190 -0.08 -0.76 -19.21
CA ASN A 190 -0.97 -0.08 -20.18
C ASN A 190 -2.08 -1.03 -20.59
#